data_8b56195c9d72a3e9d12b16caf3c19ea6
#
_entry.id   8b56195c9d72a3e9d12b16caf3c19ea6
#
_cell.length_a   1.000
_cell.length_b   1.000
_cell.length_c   1.000
_cell.angle_alpha   90.00
_cell.angle_beta   90.00
_cell.angle_gamma   90.00
#
_symmetry.space_group_name_H-M   'P 1'
#
loop_
_entity.id
_entity.type
_entity.pdbx_description
1 polymer ?
#
loop_
_entity_poly.entity_id
_entity_poly.type
_entity_poly.pdbx_seq_one_letter_code
_entity_poly.pdbx_strand_id
1 'polypeptide(L)'
;MAEALAPSSSANLGPGFDSVALALEITCRVVAEPAAEWSVTHHGPHSPAPGDDDAVLRAARTAVGDDNPLALEVFNEIPRGRGLGSSAAAFVAGAAAASRAVLGESDPERVFRLAVDLEGHGDNVGAAVFGGLVAVVGNVVRPLQLHEELRVVVAVPSRRLPTQWARHARPEVIEHEAAARSVARAIALIEAFRSGDLQLFAAAAGDELHEAPRGALFPESDDLMFTARSAGALHACWSGAGPSILAVTGPSEADAVAAALVGALDDQVVVLMPEIATTGLR
;
A
#
# COMPACT_ATOMS: atom_id res chain seq x y z
N MET A 1 -28.24 0.76 5.78
CA MET A 1 -26.83 1.10 6.12
C MET A 1 -25.96 -0.13 5.90
N ALA A 2 -24.90 0.00 5.15
CA ALA A 2 -23.88 -1.04 4.96
C ALA A 2 -22.50 -0.41 5.15
N GLU A 3 -21.53 -1.20 5.60
CA GLU A 3 -20.19 -0.72 5.91
C GLU A 3 -19.14 -1.65 5.28
N ALA A 4 -18.02 -1.08 4.86
CA ALA A 4 -16.81 -1.81 4.48
C ALA A 4 -15.57 -1.09 4.98
N LEU A 5 -14.55 -1.86 5.32
CA LEU A 5 -13.27 -1.38 5.80
C LEU A 5 -12.16 -2.08 5.04
N ALA A 6 -11.25 -1.30 4.45
CA ALA A 6 -10.08 -1.81 3.75
C ALA A 6 -8.78 -1.28 4.39
N PRO A 7 -7.78 -2.14 4.61
CA PRO A 7 -6.48 -1.73 5.12
C PRO A 7 -5.66 -0.97 4.06
N SER A 8 -4.70 -0.19 4.52
CA SER A 8 -3.62 0.36 3.72
C SER A 8 -2.66 -0.73 3.27
N SER A 9 -1.72 -0.39 2.42
CA SER A 9 -0.73 -1.36 1.95
C SER A 9 0.59 -0.69 1.57
N SER A 10 1.67 -1.45 1.74
CA SER A 10 2.98 -1.15 1.17
C SER A 10 3.25 -2.12 0.03
N ALA A 11 3.31 -1.63 -1.20
CA ALA A 11 3.56 -2.44 -2.38
C ALA A 11 5.04 -2.42 -2.79
N ASN A 12 5.41 -3.31 -3.67
CA ASN A 12 6.74 -3.57 -4.21
C ASN A 12 7.72 -4.18 -3.21
N LEU A 13 7.83 -3.65 -2.02
CA LEU A 13 8.73 -4.10 -0.95
C LEU A 13 10.21 -4.22 -1.40
N GLY A 14 10.65 -3.32 -2.27
CA GLY A 14 11.92 -3.38 -3.01
C GLY A 14 11.75 -4.22 -4.29
N PRO A 15 12.39 -5.39 -4.42
CA PRO A 15 12.47 -6.13 -5.70
C PRO A 15 11.16 -6.82 -6.14
N GLY A 16 10.07 -6.74 -5.36
CA GLY A 16 8.75 -7.30 -5.72
C GLY A 16 7.87 -6.37 -6.56
N PHE A 17 8.46 -5.59 -7.45
CA PHE A 17 7.81 -4.55 -8.24
C PHE A 17 6.54 -5.04 -8.96
N ASP A 18 5.43 -4.28 -8.77
CA ASP A 18 4.09 -4.52 -9.30
C ASP A 18 3.55 -5.96 -9.02
N SER A 19 4.16 -6.71 -8.06
CA SER A 19 3.83 -8.12 -7.82
C SER A 19 3.64 -8.50 -6.36
N VAL A 20 4.20 -7.75 -5.40
CA VAL A 20 4.14 -8.09 -3.98
C VAL A 20 3.66 -6.89 -3.19
N ALA A 21 2.77 -7.12 -2.22
CA ALA A 21 2.32 -6.09 -1.29
C ALA A 21 2.04 -6.66 0.10
N LEU A 22 2.18 -5.80 1.11
CA LEU A 22 1.90 -6.09 2.51
C LEU A 22 0.79 -5.17 3.00
N ALA A 23 -0.27 -5.73 3.58
CA ALA A 23 -1.37 -4.99 4.17
C ALA A 23 -1.00 -4.47 5.58
N LEU A 24 -1.43 -3.24 5.90
CA LEU A 24 -1.12 -2.56 7.15
C LEU A 24 -2.40 -2.04 7.82
N GLU A 25 -2.51 -2.15 9.15
CA GLU A 25 -3.67 -1.72 9.95
C GLU A 25 -3.73 -0.18 10.10
N ILE A 26 -3.80 0.51 8.96
CA ILE A 26 -4.23 1.90 8.82
C ILE A 26 -5.35 1.86 7.80
N THR A 27 -6.55 2.32 8.12
CA THR A 27 -7.74 1.90 7.40
C THR A 27 -8.48 3.01 6.66
N CYS A 28 -9.18 2.62 5.60
CA CYS A 28 -10.25 3.39 4.97
C CYS A 28 -11.58 2.69 5.22
N ARG A 29 -12.49 3.34 5.94
CA ARG A 29 -13.84 2.85 6.23
C ARG A 29 -14.86 3.65 5.45
N VAL A 30 -15.80 2.96 4.80
CA VAL A 30 -16.90 3.55 4.04
C VAL A 30 -18.22 3.03 4.55
N VAL A 31 -19.15 3.94 4.85
CA VAL A 31 -20.53 3.63 5.16
C VAL A 31 -21.39 4.08 3.99
N ALA A 32 -22.30 3.23 3.53
CA ALA A 32 -23.18 3.47 2.38
C ALA A 32 -24.66 3.32 2.78
N GLU A 33 -25.47 4.31 2.42
CA GLU A 33 -26.92 4.28 2.63
C GLU A 33 -27.66 4.62 1.33
N PRO A 34 -28.81 3.98 1.02
CA PRO A 34 -29.64 4.38 -0.11
C PRO A 34 -30.07 5.86 0.02
N ALA A 35 -29.98 6.60 -1.08
CA ALA A 35 -30.30 8.02 -1.12
C ALA A 35 -31.05 8.39 -2.42
N ALA A 36 -31.57 9.62 -2.50
CA ALA A 36 -32.21 10.11 -3.73
C ALA A 36 -31.17 10.49 -4.81
N GLU A 37 -29.98 10.91 -4.39
CA GLU A 37 -28.89 11.34 -5.24
C GLU A 37 -27.55 10.83 -4.68
N TRP A 38 -26.55 10.67 -5.56
CA TRP A 38 -25.19 10.33 -5.17
C TRP A 38 -24.53 11.45 -4.37
N SER A 39 -24.00 11.13 -3.22
CA SER A 39 -23.22 12.06 -2.41
C SER A 39 -22.06 11.35 -1.71
N VAL A 40 -20.99 12.09 -1.41
CA VAL A 40 -19.86 11.60 -0.62
C VAL A 40 -19.43 12.67 0.37
N THR A 41 -19.26 12.26 1.62
CA THR A 41 -18.76 13.11 2.71
C THR A 41 -17.51 12.47 3.29
N HIS A 42 -16.41 13.22 3.35
CA HIS A 42 -15.16 12.76 3.92
C HIS A 42 -14.94 13.32 5.32
N HIS A 43 -14.43 12.48 6.20
CA HIS A 43 -14.08 12.80 7.57
C HIS A 43 -12.58 12.54 7.83
N GLY A 44 -11.97 13.40 8.66
CA GLY A 44 -10.59 13.28 9.08
C GLY A 44 -9.56 14.03 8.23
N PRO A 45 -8.28 13.91 8.59
CA PRO A 45 -7.20 14.75 8.06
C PRO A 45 -6.77 14.41 6.62
N HIS A 46 -7.18 13.26 6.10
CA HIS A 46 -6.78 12.76 4.79
C HIS A 46 -7.88 12.83 3.73
N SER A 47 -8.85 13.71 3.93
CA SER A 47 -9.91 13.99 2.96
C SER A 47 -9.35 14.52 1.62
N PRO A 48 -9.96 14.19 0.46
CA PRO A 48 -9.61 14.78 -0.82
C PRO A 48 -9.87 16.28 -0.84
N ALA A 49 -9.18 17.00 -1.71
CA ALA A 49 -9.50 18.41 -1.97
C ALA A 49 -10.84 18.51 -2.70
N PRO A 50 -11.62 19.59 -2.49
CA PRO A 50 -12.83 19.82 -3.24
C PRO A 50 -12.55 19.87 -4.76
N GLY A 51 -13.35 19.14 -5.55
CA GLY A 51 -13.18 19.04 -7.00
C GLY A 51 -12.23 17.92 -7.47
N ASP A 52 -11.58 17.18 -6.56
CA ASP A 52 -10.85 15.97 -6.91
C ASP A 52 -11.83 14.90 -7.45
N ASP A 53 -11.36 14.06 -8.38
CA ASP A 53 -12.07 12.85 -8.78
C ASP A 53 -12.10 11.89 -7.57
N ASP A 54 -13.30 11.63 -7.04
CA ASP A 54 -13.45 10.87 -5.81
C ASP A 54 -13.39 9.36 -6.06
N ALA A 55 -12.36 8.71 -5.52
CA ALA A 55 -12.11 7.29 -5.70
C ALA A 55 -13.25 6.42 -5.11
N VAL A 56 -13.77 6.79 -3.93
CA VAL A 56 -14.85 6.04 -3.27
C VAL A 56 -16.13 6.12 -4.08
N LEU A 57 -16.52 7.34 -4.49
CA LEU A 57 -17.72 7.56 -5.28
C LEU A 57 -17.62 6.85 -6.64
N ARG A 58 -16.47 6.93 -7.32
CA ARG A 58 -16.24 6.26 -8.58
C ARG A 58 -16.35 4.74 -8.45
N ALA A 59 -15.75 4.15 -7.42
CA ALA A 59 -15.83 2.72 -7.17
C ALA A 59 -17.25 2.26 -6.82
N ALA A 60 -17.96 3.02 -5.99
CA ALA A 60 -19.34 2.73 -5.62
C ALA A 60 -20.27 2.70 -6.86
N ARG A 61 -20.19 3.75 -7.68
CA ARG A 61 -20.98 3.83 -8.94
C ARG A 61 -20.64 2.72 -9.91
N THR A 62 -19.34 2.38 -10.06
CA THR A 62 -18.92 1.26 -10.90
C THR A 62 -19.45 -0.09 -10.39
N ALA A 63 -19.53 -0.27 -9.06
CA ALA A 63 -19.97 -1.53 -8.45
C ALA A 63 -21.46 -1.81 -8.61
N VAL A 64 -22.32 -0.78 -8.53
CA VAL A 64 -23.78 -0.95 -8.45
C VAL A 64 -24.55 -0.20 -9.55
N GLY A 65 -23.89 0.59 -10.38
CA GLY A 65 -24.49 1.39 -11.45
C GLY A 65 -25.03 2.73 -10.96
N ASP A 66 -25.18 3.68 -11.89
CA ASP A 66 -25.63 5.04 -11.60
C ASP A 66 -27.07 5.13 -11.10
N ASP A 67 -27.90 4.15 -11.43
CA ASP A 67 -29.33 4.10 -11.07
C ASP A 67 -29.58 3.70 -9.60
N ASN A 68 -28.54 3.41 -8.84
CA ASN A 68 -28.62 3.02 -7.42
C ASN A 68 -27.91 4.05 -6.52
N PRO A 69 -28.40 5.29 -6.41
CA PRO A 69 -27.70 6.35 -5.69
C PRO A 69 -27.59 6.07 -4.21
N LEU A 70 -26.39 6.37 -3.67
CA LEU A 70 -26.03 6.18 -2.28
C LEU A 70 -25.45 7.47 -1.69
N ALA A 71 -25.72 7.72 -0.42
CA ALA A 71 -24.95 8.63 0.41
C ALA A 71 -23.78 7.86 1.03
N LEU A 72 -22.56 8.32 0.80
CA LEU A 72 -21.32 7.69 1.24
C LEU A 72 -20.64 8.55 2.30
N GLU A 73 -20.34 7.95 3.45
CA GLU A 73 -19.51 8.56 4.50
C GLU A 73 -18.16 7.85 4.55
N VAL A 74 -17.07 8.59 4.42
CA VAL A 74 -15.72 8.08 4.31
C VAL A 74 -14.87 8.53 5.47
N PHE A 75 -14.28 7.57 6.19
CA PHE A 75 -13.34 7.78 7.28
C PHE A 75 -11.98 7.20 6.85
N ASN A 76 -11.07 8.06 6.42
CA ASN A 76 -9.79 7.64 5.88
C ASN A 76 -8.63 8.08 6.78
N GLU A 77 -7.94 7.09 7.37
CA GLU A 77 -6.76 7.28 8.20
C GLU A 77 -5.45 7.18 7.39
N ILE A 78 -5.52 6.76 6.13
CA ILE A 78 -4.35 6.48 5.29
C ILE A 78 -3.79 7.78 4.70
N PRO A 79 -2.52 8.13 4.96
CA PRO A 79 -1.89 9.31 4.36
C PRO A 79 -1.91 9.27 2.83
N ARG A 80 -2.56 10.25 2.20
CA ARG A 80 -2.74 10.30 0.73
C ARG A 80 -1.47 10.73 0.00
N GLY A 81 -1.18 10.08 -1.14
CA GLY A 81 -0.04 10.42 -2.00
C GLY A 81 1.31 10.18 -1.33
N ARG A 82 1.39 9.15 -0.49
CA ARG A 82 2.58 8.77 0.29
C ARG A 82 3.03 7.34 0.03
N GLY A 83 2.46 6.64 -0.96
CA GLY A 83 2.82 5.26 -1.27
C GLY A 83 2.26 4.22 -0.28
N LEU A 84 1.15 4.54 0.40
CA LEU A 84 0.50 3.65 1.38
C LEU A 84 -0.82 3.05 0.88
N GLY A 85 -1.03 2.97 -0.42
CA GLY A 85 -2.21 2.31 -1.00
C GLY A 85 -3.56 2.98 -0.72
N SER A 86 -3.58 4.29 -0.38
CA SER A 86 -4.81 5.02 -0.02
C SER A 86 -5.87 4.99 -1.13
N SER A 87 -5.47 5.03 -2.41
CA SER A 87 -6.38 4.94 -3.56
C SER A 87 -6.99 3.54 -3.66
N ALA A 88 -6.17 2.50 -3.60
CA ALA A 88 -6.62 1.11 -3.64
C ALA A 88 -7.59 0.79 -2.50
N ALA A 89 -7.28 1.20 -1.26
CA ALA A 89 -8.16 1.02 -0.11
C ALA A 89 -9.49 1.77 -0.30
N ALA A 90 -9.49 2.97 -0.88
CA ALA A 90 -10.68 3.74 -1.19
C ALA A 90 -11.57 3.05 -2.25
N PHE A 91 -10.96 2.53 -3.33
CA PHE A 91 -11.70 1.75 -4.33
C PHE A 91 -12.29 0.48 -3.74
N VAL A 92 -11.52 -0.27 -2.95
CA VAL A 92 -11.97 -1.52 -2.33
C VAL A 92 -13.12 -1.26 -1.34
N ALA A 93 -12.96 -0.32 -0.42
CA ALA A 93 -13.98 -0.02 0.58
C ALA A 93 -15.25 0.57 -0.06
N GLY A 94 -15.09 1.47 -1.04
CA GLY A 94 -16.21 2.08 -1.76
C GLY A 94 -17.04 1.06 -2.55
N ALA A 95 -16.38 0.20 -3.33
CA ALA A 95 -17.04 -0.84 -4.10
C ALA A 95 -17.75 -1.86 -3.19
N ALA A 96 -17.11 -2.27 -2.10
CA ALA A 96 -17.67 -3.25 -1.17
C ALA A 96 -18.86 -2.69 -0.39
N ALA A 97 -18.75 -1.47 0.16
CA ALA A 97 -19.85 -0.84 0.88
C ALA A 97 -21.09 -0.64 -0.01
N ALA A 98 -20.89 -0.17 -1.24
CA ALA A 98 -21.95 -0.01 -2.21
C ALA A 98 -22.61 -1.36 -2.58
N SER A 99 -21.80 -2.40 -2.86
CA SER A 99 -22.30 -3.73 -3.15
C SER A 99 -23.13 -4.28 -1.99
N ARG A 100 -22.66 -4.15 -0.75
CA ARG A 100 -23.41 -4.58 0.44
C ARG A 100 -24.71 -3.81 0.62
N ALA A 101 -24.72 -2.50 0.33
CA ALA A 101 -25.92 -1.67 0.46
C ALA A 101 -27.01 -2.01 -0.55
N VAL A 102 -26.66 -2.38 -1.78
CA VAL A 102 -27.59 -2.61 -2.89
C VAL A 102 -27.85 -4.09 -3.10
N LEU A 103 -26.82 -4.95 -3.04
CA LEU A 103 -26.90 -6.38 -3.34
C LEU A 103 -27.03 -7.26 -2.09
N GLY A 104 -26.82 -6.68 -0.89
CA GLY A 104 -26.84 -7.38 0.39
C GLY A 104 -25.51 -8.04 0.78
N GLU A 105 -24.58 -8.15 -0.16
CA GLU A 105 -23.26 -8.77 0.06
C GLU A 105 -22.19 -8.14 -0.84
N SER A 106 -20.92 -8.45 -0.56
CA SER A 106 -19.80 -8.12 -1.44
C SER A 106 -18.93 -9.36 -1.67
N ASP A 107 -18.68 -9.69 -2.93
CA ASP A 107 -17.75 -10.75 -3.33
C ASP A 107 -16.32 -10.16 -3.42
N PRO A 108 -15.36 -10.63 -2.60
CA PRO A 108 -13.99 -10.13 -2.62
C PRO A 108 -13.31 -10.22 -3.99
N GLU A 109 -13.54 -11.29 -4.74
CA GLU A 109 -12.96 -11.48 -6.08
C GLU A 109 -13.53 -10.47 -7.09
N ARG A 110 -14.83 -10.17 -7.00
CA ARG A 110 -15.45 -9.13 -7.83
C ARG A 110 -14.93 -7.75 -7.46
N VAL A 111 -14.82 -7.44 -6.15
CA VAL A 111 -14.27 -6.18 -5.66
C VAL A 111 -12.82 -6.02 -6.11
N PHE A 112 -12.01 -7.08 -6.03
CA PHE A 112 -10.63 -7.06 -6.50
C PHE A 112 -10.54 -6.68 -7.98
N ARG A 113 -11.25 -7.39 -8.87
CA ARG A 113 -11.23 -7.11 -10.31
C ARG A 113 -11.65 -5.68 -10.63
N LEU A 114 -12.75 -5.22 -10.03
CA LEU A 114 -13.25 -3.87 -10.22
C LEU A 114 -12.22 -2.82 -9.77
N ALA A 115 -11.63 -3.01 -8.59
CA ALA A 115 -10.65 -2.08 -8.05
C ALA A 115 -9.34 -2.07 -8.86
N VAL A 116 -8.91 -3.22 -9.41
CA VAL A 116 -7.75 -3.31 -10.34
C VAL A 116 -8.03 -2.53 -11.62
N ASP A 117 -9.23 -2.65 -12.21
CA ASP A 117 -9.60 -1.90 -13.42
C ASP A 117 -9.58 -0.38 -13.19
N LEU A 118 -9.92 0.07 -11.98
CA LEU A 118 -9.90 1.48 -11.60
C LEU A 118 -8.50 2.00 -11.24
N GLU A 119 -7.70 1.20 -10.55
CA GLU A 119 -6.36 1.58 -10.06
C GLU A 119 -5.29 1.41 -11.15
N GLY A 120 -5.46 0.41 -12.04
CA GLY A 120 -4.51 0.08 -13.10
C GLY A 120 -3.39 -0.89 -12.70
N HIS A 121 -3.36 -1.33 -11.45
CA HIS A 121 -2.40 -2.33 -10.94
C HIS A 121 -2.96 -3.07 -9.71
N GLY A 122 -2.53 -4.32 -9.52
CA GLY A 122 -3.20 -5.24 -8.60
C GLY A 122 -2.56 -5.40 -7.23
N ASP A 123 -1.32 -4.99 -7.02
CA ASP A 123 -0.54 -5.23 -5.81
C ASP A 123 -1.17 -4.63 -4.53
N ASN A 124 -1.35 -3.30 -4.50
CA ASN A 124 -2.03 -2.61 -3.40
C ASN A 124 -3.48 -3.08 -3.23
N VAL A 125 -4.20 -3.30 -4.35
CA VAL A 125 -5.58 -3.78 -4.33
C VAL A 125 -5.65 -5.19 -3.74
N GLY A 126 -4.74 -6.08 -4.13
CA GLY A 126 -4.66 -7.44 -3.58
C GLY A 126 -4.46 -7.45 -2.08
N ALA A 127 -3.53 -6.64 -1.56
CA ALA A 127 -3.32 -6.50 -0.13
C ALA A 127 -4.55 -5.91 0.59
N ALA A 128 -5.20 -4.89 0.00
CA ALA A 128 -6.40 -4.28 0.59
C ALA A 128 -7.59 -5.24 0.64
N VAL A 129 -7.76 -6.13 -0.35
CA VAL A 129 -8.86 -7.09 -0.39
C VAL A 129 -8.59 -8.34 0.45
N PHE A 130 -7.38 -8.90 0.38
CA PHE A 130 -7.11 -10.23 0.96
C PHE A 130 -6.31 -10.17 2.26
N GLY A 131 -5.65 -9.06 2.57
CA GLY A 131 -4.82 -8.90 3.76
C GLY A 131 -3.47 -9.63 3.68
N GLY A 132 -2.66 -9.49 4.72
CA GLY A 132 -1.37 -10.15 4.86
C GLY A 132 -0.34 -9.72 3.81
N LEU A 133 0.61 -10.60 3.57
CA LEU A 133 1.55 -10.51 2.45
C LEU A 133 0.93 -11.23 1.26
N VAL A 134 0.88 -10.58 0.10
CA VAL A 134 0.28 -11.16 -1.10
C VAL A 134 1.23 -11.07 -2.29
N ALA A 135 1.18 -12.11 -3.14
CA ALA A 135 1.69 -12.04 -4.50
C ALA A 135 0.53 -11.85 -5.49
N VAL A 136 0.75 -10.99 -6.48
CA VAL A 136 -0.25 -10.69 -7.52
C VAL A 136 0.40 -10.89 -8.89
N VAL A 137 -0.23 -11.71 -9.72
CA VAL A 137 0.21 -11.96 -11.10
C VAL A 137 -1.03 -11.87 -12.00
N GLY A 138 -1.14 -10.78 -12.75
CA GLY A 138 -2.36 -10.47 -13.50
C GLY A 138 -3.55 -10.36 -12.55
N ASN A 139 -4.59 -11.17 -12.78
CA ASN A 139 -5.79 -11.20 -11.94
C ASN A 139 -5.74 -12.30 -10.84
N VAL A 140 -4.58 -12.89 -10.62
CA VAL A 140 -4.40 -13.96 -9.62
C VAL A 140 -3.71 -13.39 -8.39
N VAL A 141 -4.38 -13.45 -7.23
CA VAL A 141 -3.81 -13.10 -5.93
C VAL A 141 -3.56 -14.37 -5.14
N ARG A 142 -2.40 -14.44 -4.48
CA ARG A 142 -2.05 -15.54 -3.58
C ARG A 142 -1.51 -14.99 -2.27
N PRO A 143 -2.11 -15.36 -1.13
CA PRO A 143 -1.51 -15.11 0.17
C PRO A 143 -0.16 -15.81 0.26
N LEU A 144 0.82 -15.09 0.78
CA LEU A 144 2.15 -15.61 1.08
C LEU A 144 2.29 -15.79 2.59
N GLN A 145 3.16 -16.73 2.98
CA GLN A 145 3.48 -16.92 4.38
C GLN A 145 4.31 -15.74 4.90
N LEU A 146 4.00 -15.32 6.11
CA LEU A 146 4.70 -14.25 6.81
C LEU A 146 5.17 -14.77 8.16
N HIS A 147 6.43 -14.53 8.50
CA HIS A 147 6.97 -14.85 9.82
C HIS A 147 6.30 -14.00 10.89
N GLU A 148 5.78 -14.61 11.94
CA GLU A 148 4.91 -13.98 12.95
C GLU A 148 5.59 -12.88 13.80
N GLU A 149 6.92 -12.97 13.93
CA GLU A 149 7.69 -11.99 14.69
C GLU A 149 8.06 -10.73 13.90
N LEU A 150 7.81 -10.68 12.60
CA LEU A 150 8.12 -9.47 11.81
C LEU A 150 7.23 -8.30 12.23
N ARG A 151 7.87 -7.14 12.34
CA ARG A 151 7.22 -5.84 12.60
C ARG A 151 7.57 -4.88 11.48
N VAL A 152 6.79 -3.83 11.35
CA VAL A 152 7.04 -2.80 10.35
C VAL A 152 7.07 -1.41 10.98
N VAL A 153 7.96 -0.59 10.46
CA VAL A 153 8.05 0.83 10.77
C VAL A 153 7.97 1.58 9.46
N VAL A 154 7.12 2.59 9.39
CA VAL A 154 6.89 3.38 8.17
C VAL A 154 7.27 4.83 8.43
N ALA A 155 8.29 5.31 7.72
CA ALA A 155 8.61 6.73 7.68
C ALA A 155 7.76 7.41 6.59
N VAL A 156 6.92 8.36 6.98
CA VAL A 156 5.99 9.08 6.10
C VAL A 156 6.43 10.53 5.97
N PRO A 157 7.16 10.91 4.91
CA PRO A 157 7.57 12.29 4.70
C PRO A 157 6.38 13.24 4.48
N SER A 158 6.53 14.50 4.85
CA SER A 158 5.51 15.53 4.63
C SER A 158 5.25 15.82 3.14
N ARG A 159 6.26 15.62 2.29
CA ARG A 159 6.19 15.77 0.83
C ARG A 159 5.30 14.70 0.20
N ARG A 160 4.54 15.08 -0.82
CA ARG A 160 3.75 14.14 -1.65
C ARG A 160 4.52 13.81 -2.93
N LEU A 161 4.38 12.56 -3.39
CA LEU A 161 4.88 12.12 -4.69
C LEU A 161 3.72 11.50 -5.48
N PRO A 162 3.24 12.15 -6.55
CA PRO A 162 2.22 11.57 -7.40
C PRO A 162 2.71 10.26 -8.03
N THR A 163 1.89 9.21 -7.97
CA THR A 163 2.24 7.87 -8.49
C THR A 163 2.65 7.91 -9.96
N GLN A 164 2.04 8.79 -10.76
CA GLN A 164 2.41 8.96 -12.18
C GLN A 164 3.87 9.39 -12.35
N TRP A 165 4.39 10.30 -11.52
CA TRP A 165 5.79 10.73 -11.60
C TRP A 165 6.75 9.59 -11.25
N ALA A 166 6.43 8.83 -10.20
CA ALA A 166 7.22 7.67 -9.83
C ALA A 166 7.22 6.58 -10.92
N ARG A 167 6.11 6.45 -11.67
CA ARG A 167 6.03 5.53 -12.82
C ARG A 167 6.78 6.04 -14.04
N HIS A 168 6.78 7.33 -14.33
CA HIS A 168 7.53 7.92 -15.45
C HIS A 168 9.04 7.95 -15.22
N ALA A 169 9.51 7.93 -13.97
CA ALA A 169 10.95 7.91 -13.67
C ALA A 169 11.63 6.58 -14.06
N ARG A 170 10.87 5.53 -14.34
CA ARG A 170 11.43 4.21 -14.68
C ARG A 170 12.05 4.21 -16.08
N PRO A 171 13.17 3.51 -16.29
CA PRO A 171 13.74 3.33 -17.62
C PRO A 171 12.79 2.49 -18.49
N GLU A 172 12.72 2.79 -19.78
CA GLU A 172 11.95 1.98 -20.74
C GLU A 172 12.63 0.63 -21.04
N VAL A 173 13.93 0.56 -20.84
CA VAL A 173 14.76 -0.63 -21.11
C VAL A 173 15.69 -0.85 -19.91
N ILE A 174 15.88 -2.10 -19.53
CA ILE A 174 16.83 -2.52 -18.51
C ILE A 174 17.77 -3.59 -19.06
N GLU A 175 18.97 -3.67 -18.50
CA GLU A 175 19.94 -4.71 -18.84
C GLU A 175 19.48 -6.09 -18.37
N HIS A 176 19.81 -7.14 -19.15
CA HIS A 176 19.45 -8.52 -18.83
C HIS A 176 19.92 -8.97 -17.44
N GLU A 177 21.13 -8.59 -17.06
CA GLU A 177 21.71 -8.91 -15.76
C GLU A 177 20.97 -8.21 -14.62
N ALA A 178 20.51 -6.98 -14.82
CA ALA A 178 19.68 -6.25 -13.85
C ALA A 178 18.33 -6.94 -13.65
N ALA A 179 17.69 -7.38 -14.74
CA ALA A 179 16.45 -8.15 -14.68
C ALA A 179 16.65 -9.48 -13.93
N ALA A 180 17.73 -10.22 -14.23
CA ALA A 180 18.05 -11.48 -13.55
C ALA A 180 18.30 -11.27 -12.04
N ARG A 181 19.03 -10.19 -11.67
CA ARG A 181 19.24 -9.83 -10.25
C ARG A 181 17.91 -9.49 -9.55
N SER A 182 17.03 -8.74 -10.21
CA SER A 182 15.71 -8.39 -9.63
C SER A 182 14.86 -9.63 -9.38
N VAL A 183 14.86 -10.61 -10.30
CA VAL A 183 14.17 -11.90 -10.10
C VAL A 183 14.76 -12.67 -8.91
N ALA A 184 16.09 -12.76 -8.82
CA ALA A 184 16.76 -13.45 -7.71
C ALA A 184 16.47 -12.79 -6.35
N ARG A 185 16.52 -11.45 -6.30
CA ARG A 185 16.18 -10.67 -5.10
C ARG A 185 14.71 -10.82 -4.70
N ALA A 186 13.78 -10.86 -5.66
CA ALA A 186 12.36 -11.07 -5.38
C ALA A 186 12.11 -12.45 -4.75
N ILE A 187 12.78 -13.50 -5.23
CA ILE A 187 12.72 -14.84 -4.65
C ILE A 187 13.28 -14.82 -3.21
N ALA A 188 14.45 -14.19 -2.99
CA ALA A 188 15.05 -14.05 -1.68
C ALA A 188 14.14 -13.26 -0.72
N LEU A 189 13.48 -12.20 -1.19
CA LEU A 189 12.54 -11.39 -0.42
C LEU A 189 11.36 -12.23 0.10
N ILE A 190 10.72 -13.00 -0.78
CA ILE A 190 9.57 -13.83 -0.40
C ILE A 190 9.99 -14.87 0.66
N GLU A 191 11.13 -15.51 0.47
CA GLU A 191 11.65 -16.47 1.43
C GLU A 191 12.10 -15.81 2.73
N ALA A 192 12.66 -14.60 2.69
CA ALA A 192 13.00 -13.81 3.87
C ALA A 192 11.76 -13.47 4.71
N PHE A 193 10.68 -13.03 4.07
CA PHE A 193 9.42 -12.79 4.77
C PHE A 193 8.82 -14.05 5.39
N ARG A 194 8.97 -15.19 4.73
CA ARG A 194 8.47 -16.48 5.22
C ARG A 194 9.25 -17.00 6.43
N SER A 195 10.59 -16.89 6.39
CA SER A 195 11.49 -17.50 7.35
C SER A 195 12.00 -16.57 8.46
N GLY A 196 11.95 -15.26 8.24
CA GLY A 196 12.62 -14.28 9.10
C GLY A 196 14.15 -14.26 8.96
N ASP A 197 14.71 -14.91 7.95
CA ASP A 197 16.16 -15.06 7.78
C ASP A 197 16.85 -13.75 7.39
N LEU A 198 17.78 -13.29 8.22
CA LEU A 198 18.55 -12.07 8.05
C LEU A 198 19.42 -12.07 6.79
N GLN A 199 20.00 -13.22 6.42
CA GLN A 199 20.87 -13.31 5.24
C GLN A 199 20.03 -13.17 3.96
N LEU A 200 18.82 -13.69 3.96
CA LEU A 200 17.89 -13.54 2.83
C LEU A 200 17.38 -12.10 2.70
N PHE A 201 17.08 -11.41 3.80
CA PHE A 201 16.75 -9.98 3.75
C PHE A 201 17.92 -9.16 3.20
N ALA A 202 19.15 -9.46 3.62
CA ALA A 202 20.33 -8.80 3.08
C ALA A 202 20.54 -9.10 1.58
N ALA A 203 20.30 -10.34 1.15
CA ALA A 203 20.37 -10.73 -0.27
C ALA A 203 19.27 -10.10 -1.14
N ALA A 204 18.11 -9.81 -0.55
CA ALA A 204 16.98 -9.17 -1.22
C ALA A 204 17.12 -7.64 -1.31
N ALA A 205 18.12 -7.03 -0.64
CA ALA A 205 18.26 -5.58 -0.58
C ALA A 205 18.57 -4.95 -1.95
N GLY A 206 17.96 -3.79 -2.17
CA GLY A 206 18.13 -2.98 -3.38
C GLY A 206 17.25 -3.44 -4.54
N ASP A 207 16.90 -2.47 -5.38
CA ASP A 207 16.11 -2.67 -6.58
C ASP A 207 16.64 -1.79 -7.71
N GLU A 208 16.72 -2.36 -8.89
CA GLU A 208 17.21 -1.69 -10.10
C GLU A 208 16.06 -1.30 -11.05
N LEU A 209 14.83 -1.76 -10.78
CA LEU A 209 13.68 -1.51 -11.64
C LEU A 209 13.00 -0.18 -11.35
N HIS A 210 12.83 0.15 -10.05
CA HIS A 210 12.03 1.31 -9.67
C HIS A 210 12.64 2.19 -8.57
N GLU A 211 13.35 1.64 -7.58
CA GLU A 211 13.86 2.43 -6.45
C GLU A 211 14.99 3.36 -6.89
N ALA A 212 16.01 2.83 -7.57
CA ALA A 212 17.14 3.63 -8.03
C ALA A 212 16.72 4.80 -8.96
N PRO A 213 15.84 4.59 -9.98
CA PRO A 213 15.32 5.70 -10.77
C PRO A 213 14.48 6.72 -9.99
N ARG A 214 13.75 6.28 -8.97
CA ARG A 214 12.93 7.15 -8.10
C ARG A 214 13.75 7.96 -7.10
N GLY A 215 14.94 7.50 -6.75
CA GLY A 215 15.86 8.23 -5.87
C GLY A 215 16.12 9.67 -6.33
N ALA A 216 16.12 9.93 -7.65
CA ALA A 216 16.22 11.28 -8.19
C ALA A 216 15.01 12.18 -7.85
N LEU A 217 13.83 11.62 -7.60
CA LEU A 217 12.61 12.35 -7.23
C LEU A 217 12.55 12.66 -5.74
N PHE A 218 13.17 11.84 -4.92
CA PHE A 218 13.25 11.97 -3.46
C PHE A 218 14.60 11.43 -2.98
N PRO A 219 15.69 12.22 -3.09
CA PRO A 219 17.05 11.80 -2.73
C PRO A 219 17.19 11.37 -1.27
N GLU A 220 16.39 11.95 -0.38
CA GLU A 220 16.37 11.64 1.05
C GLU A 220 15.93 10.19 1.36
N SER A 221 15.39 9.48 0.38
CA SER A 221 15.02 8.08 0.53
C SER A 221 16.19 7.17 0.90
N ASP A 222 17.37 7.41 0.31
CA ASP A 222 18.55 6.62 0.57
C ASP A 222 19.04 6.81 2.01
N ASP A 223 18.99 8.05 2.52
CA ASP A 223 19.34 8.38 3.90
C ASP A 223 18.36 7.73 4.89
N LEU A 224 17.06 7.75 4.59
CA LEU A 224 16.04 7.10 5.42
C LEU A 224 16.24 5.58 5.45
N MET A 225 16.45 4.94 4.29
CA MET A 225 16.70 3.50 4.22
C MET A 225 18.02 3.10 4.90
N PHE A 226 19.05 3.92 4.75
CA PHE A 226 20.33 3.71 5.44
C PHE A 226 20.17 3.85 6.96
N THR A 227 19.46 4.89 7.43
CA THR A 227 19.20 5.13 8.86
C THR A 227 18.42 3.95 9.47
N ALA A 228 17.36 3.48 8.78
CA ALA A 228 16.59 2.33 9.25
C ALA A 228 17.46 1.08 9.41
N ARG A 229 18.24 0.74 8.39
CA ARG A 229 19.17 -0.42 8.44
C ARG A 229 20.23 -0.28 9.51
N SER A 230 20.80 0.91 9.67
CA SER A 230 21.81 1.18 10.71
C SER A 230 21.26 1.07 12.13
N ALA A 231 19.95 1.29 12.30
CA ALA A 231 19.25 1.13 13.57
C ALA A 231 18.75 -0.30 13.84
N GLY A 232 18.99 -1.25 12.91
CA GLY A 232 18.66 -2.66 13.09
C GLY A 232 17.50 -3.19 12.24
N ALA A 233 17.02 -2.42 11.25
CA ALA A 233 16.03 -2.96 10.31
C ALA A 233 16.64 -4.09 9.47
N LEU A 234 15.88 -5.18 9.33
CA LEU A 234 16.22 -6.35 8.51
C LEU A 234 16.18 -6.00 7.01
N HIS A 235 15.22 -5.16 6.65
CA HIS A 235 14.99 -4.66 5.31
C HIS A 235 14.47 -3.22 5.35
N ALA A 236 14.82 -2.43 4.35
CA ALA A 236 14.27 -1.09 4.18
C ALA A 236 14.13 -0.79 2.69
N CYS A 237 12.96 -0.32 2.28
CA CYS A 237 12.59 -0.13 0.88
C CYS A 237 11.57 1.01 0.72
N TRP A 238 11.36 1.45 -0.50
CA TRP A 238 10.25 2.33 -0.82
C TRP A 238 8.90 1.63 -0.58
N SER A 239 7.96 2.35 0.02
CA SER A 239 6.58 1.90 0.14
C SER A 239 5.81 2.29 -1.13
N GLY A 240 5.42 1.32 -1.95
CA GLY A 240 4.72 1.54 -3.20
C GLY A 240 5.44 2.52 -4.13
N ALA A 241 4.75 3.61 -4.51
CA ALA A 241 5.33 4.69 -5.31
C ALA A 241 6.14 5.70 -4.49
N GLY A 242 6.12 5.60 -3.17
CA GLY A 242 6.76 6.51 -2.23
C GLY A 242 5.96 7.81 -2.01
N PRO A 243 6.58 8.79 -1.32
CA PRO A 243 7.95 8.81 -0.81
C PRO A 243 8.15 8.11 0.54
N SER A 244 7.13 7.45 1.10
CA SER A 244 7.30 6.70 2.34
C SER A 244 8.29 5.56 2.18
N ILE A 245 9.01 5.28 3.25
CA ILE A 245 9.93 4.15 3.38
C ILE A 245 9.32 3.18 4.38
N LEU A 246 9.28 1.90 3.99
CA LEU A 246 8.95 0.79 4.87
C LEU A 246 10.25 0.17 5.39
N ALA A 247 10.35 0.00 6.69
CA ALA A 247 11.38 -0.81 7.33
C ALA A 247 10.73 -2.06 7.93
N VAL A 248 11.32 -3.22 7.70
CA VAL A 248 10.94 -4.49 8.32
C VAL A 248 11.93 -4.77 9.45
N THR A 249 11.43 -5.14 10.63
CA THR A 249 12.24 -5.36 11.84
C THR A 249 11.83 -6.65 12.55
N GLY A 250 12.68 -7.12 13.45
CA GLY A 250 12.24 -7.96 14.56
C GLY A 250 11.52 -7.13 15.64
N PRO A 251 10.92 -7.80 16.63
CA PRO A 251 10.17 -7.10 17.68
C PRO A 251 11.07 -6.25 18.60
N SER A 252 12.33 -6.64 18.79
CA SER A 252 13.30 -5.94 19.67
C SER A 252 13.87 -4.66 19.06
N GLU A 253 13.91 -4.55 17.73
CA GLU A 253 14.54 -3.43 17.01
C GLU A 253 13.53 -2.36 16.57
N ALA A 254 12.24 -2.65 16.61
CA ALA A 254 11.21 -1.79 16.06
C ALA A 254 11.21 -0.37 16.66
N ASP A 255 11.30 -0.26 17.98
CA ASP A 255 11.34 1.03 18.68
C ASP A 255 12.62 1.82 18.36
N ALA A 256 13.77 1.14 18.27
CA ALA A 256 15.04 1.79 17.93
C ALA A 256 15.04 2.32 16.50
N VAL A 257 14.50 1.55 15.55
CA VAL A 257 14.34 1.97 14.16
C VAL A 257 13.37 3.15 14.05
N ALA A 258 12.23 3.10 14.76
CA ALA A 258 11.28 4.20 14.78
C ALA A 258 11.91 5.49 15.33
N ALA A 259 12.61 5.41 16.44
CA ALA A 259 13.28 6.56 17.05
C ALA A 259 14.36 7.16 16.13
N ALA A 260 15.14 6.33 15.44
CA ALA A 260 16.15 6.79 14.49
C ALA A 260 15.52 7.51 13.28
N LEU A 261 14.41 7.02 12.77
CA LEU A 261 13.71 7.63 11.64
C LEU A 261 13.01 8.95 12.00
N VAL A 262 12.52 9.12 13.24
CA VAL A 262 11.98 10.41 13.72
C VAL A 262 13.01 11.52 13.62
N GLY A 263 14.29 11.24 13.93
CA GLY A 263 15.37 12.22 13.87
C GLY A 263 16.01 12.46 12.49
N ALA A 264 15.59 11.67 11.48
CA ALA A 264 16.34 11.62 10.21
C ALA A 264 16.07 12.80 9.25
N LEU A 265 14.93 13.52 9.35
CA LEU A 265 14.56 14.61 8.44
C LEU A 265 13.88 15.79 9.17
N ASP A 266 14.53 16.36 10.20
CA ASP A 266 14.15 17.64 10.84
C ASP A 266 12.62 17.89 10.93
N ASP A 267 11.88 17.05 11.64
CA ASP A 267 10.41 17.12 11.84
C ASP A 267 9.54 17.01 10.58
N GLN A 268 10.13 16.68 9.43
CA GLN A 268 9.35 16.50 8.17
C GLN A 268 8.89 15.06 7.95
N VAL A 269 9.08 14.16 8.90
CA VAL A 269 8.69 12.74 8.83
C VAL A 269 7.77 12.40 9.99
N VAL A 270 6.62 11.82 9.68
CA VAL A 270 5.80 11.12 10.66
C VAL A 270 6.18 9.65 10.62
N VAL A 271 6.52 9.08 11.77
CA VAL A 271 6.84 7.65 11.87
C VAL A 271 5.63 6.91 12.42
N LEU A 272 5.21 5.87 11.71
CA LEU A 272 4.10 4.99 12.06
C LEU A 272 4.63 3.58 12.33
N MET A 273 4.02 2.88 13.26
CA MET A 273 4.30 1.48 13.59
C MET A 273 3.00 0.68 13.52
N PRO A 274 2.40 0.53 12.32
CA PRO A 274 1.15 -0.19 12.20
C PRO A 274 1.38 -1.70 12.40
N GLU A 275 0.37 -2.37 12.94
CA GLU A 275 0.31 -3.82 12.85
C GLU A 275 0.16 -4.26 11.38
N ILE A 276 0.59 -5.47 11.06
CA ILE A 276 0.33 -6.08 9.76
C ILE A 276 -1.12 -6.56 9.76
N ALA A 277 -1.91 -6.07 8.81
CA ALA A 277 -3.31 -6.44 8.67
C ALA A 277 -3.42 -7.87 8.12
N THR A 278 -3.69 -8.84 8.98
CA THR A 278 -3.82 -10.26 8.59
C THR A 278 -5.09 -10.56 7.78
N THR A 279 -6.09 -9.68 7.90
CA THR A 279 -7.34 -9.73 7.13
C THR A 279 -7.46 -8.47 6.28
N GLY A 280 -7.92 -8.62 5.04
CA GLY A 280 -8.16 -7.50 4.12
C GLY A 280 -9.52 -6.85 4.33
N LEU A 281 -10.32 -6.80 3.27
CA LEU A 281 -11.66 -6.23 3.25
C LEU A 281 -12.57 -6.86 4.33
N ARG A 282 -13.07 -6.02 5.22
CA ARG A 282 -13.99 -6.38 6.32
C ARG A 282 -15.32 -5.67 6.19
#